data_cf9284b5d8720831b33688456484f60f
#
_entry.id   cf9284b5d8720831b33688456484f60f
#
_cell.length_a   1.000
_cell.length_b   1.000
_cell.length_c   1.000
_cell.angle_alpha   90.00
_cell.angle_beta   90.00
_cell.angle_gamma   90.00
#
_symmetry.space_group_name_H-M   'P 1'
#
loop_
_entity.id
_entity.type
_entity.pdbx_description
1 polymer ?
#
loop_
_entity_poly.entity_id
_entity_poly.type
_entity_poly.pdbx_seq_one_letter_code
_entity_poly.pdbx_strand_id
1 'polypeptide(L)'
;MMNDFYRKKVKEVFTELDTGEKGLSKDEAQKRLEENGENKLETKKGTPKWKLLLYQFKDVLMILLLVAAGMSLIIQNYRDGIVMIVIALINAIIGFFQEHKAEEIMASLDNLVKSPAKVIRDGEIEEIPQENLVVGDIIKLEEGDKVPADVRIMEAFNLRTNDVSLTGESMPQEKISNAIDEERTLADRDNMAYLGTNVASGSARGIVVKTGMDTEMGKIASLTQEEEKSLSPLQSELQVIANRIAIFAVIVGFALFGISIYQGMGLNFALIYGLGIAVAVVPQALPMQITVALSQGVNRLAKENAVVKKLSSAETLGSTNVISTDKTGTLTKNEMTVKKVWFNNKEYEITGLGYQPEGDILDEGGNALNEDKIDELEIMFDAATMASNAEIHKPDEEHSGWYAIGDPTEAALITLSTKLGT
;
A
#
# COMPACT_ATOMS: atom_id res chain seq x y z
N MET A 1 21.28 23.87 -1.41
CA MET A 1 21.28 24.15 -2.86
C MET A 1 20.30 23.16 -3.47
N MET A 2 19.23 23.60 -4.14
CA MET A 2 18.34 22.69 -4.85
C MET A 2 19.15 22.10 -6.01
N ASN A 3 19.48 20.81 -5.93
CA ASN A 3 20.15 20.12 -7.02
C ASN A 3 19.11 19.90 -8.15
N ASP A 4 19.12 20.78 -9.15
CA ASP A 4 18.23 20.73 -10.29
C ASP A 4 18.74 19.71 -11.32
N PHE A 5 18.66 18.42 -10.97
CA PHE A 5 19.16 17.32 -11.80
C PHE A 5 18.52 17.26 -13.19
N TYR A 6 17.29 17.78 -13.34
CA TYR A 6 16.61 17.87 -14.63
C TYR A 6 17.31 18.79 -15.63
N ARG A 7 18.12 19.77 -15.14
CA ARG A 7 18.88 20.70 -15.98
C ARG A 7 20.23 20.14 -16.42
N LYS A 8 20.68 19.05 -15.79
CA LYS A 8 22.01 18.47 -16.02
C LYS A 8 21.97 17.39 -17.09
N LYS A 9 23.02 17.34 -17.90
CA LYS A 9 23.26 16.21 -18.79
C LYS A 9 23.55 14.95 -17.96
N VAL A 10 23.20 13.79 -18.46
CA VAL A 10 23.41 12.49 -17.77
C VAL A 10 24.84 12.31 -17.28
N LYS A 11 25.84 12.70 -18.08
CA LYS A 11 27.29 12.62 -17.70
C LYS A 11 27.63 13.51 -16.52
N GLU A 12 27.00 14.66 -16.39
CA GLU A 12 27.21 15.57 -15.26
C GLU A 12 26.58 15.00 -13.97
N VAL A 13 25.43 14.36 -14.12
CA VAL A 13 24.77 13.64 -12.99
C VAL A 13 25.63 12.47 -12.52
N PHE A 14 26.19 11.69 -13.45
CA PHE A 14 27.14 10.63 -13.10
C PHE A 14 28.33 11.14 -12.31
N THR A 15 28.93 12.25 -12.75
CA THR A 15 30.09 12.83 -12.07
C THR A 15 29.74 13.35 -10.68
N GLU A 16 28.59 13.99 -10.54
CA GLU A 16 28.14 14.57 -9.26
C GLU A 16 27.75 13.52 -8.23
N LEU A 17 27.16 12.41 -8.67
CA LEU A 17 26.72 11.32 -7.80
C LEU A 17 27.76 10.20 -7.66
N ASP A 18 28.95 10.38 -8.27
CA ASP A 18 30.02 9.39 -8.28
C ASP A 18 29.49 7.98 -8.65
N THR A 19 28.86 7.90 -9.83
CA THR A 19 28.26 6.67 -10.38
C THR A 19 28.53 6.58 -11.89
N GLY A 20 28.05 5.55 -12.57
CA GLY A 20 28.24 5.37 -14.01
C GLY A 20 27.25 4.37 -14.61
N GLU A 21 27.36 4.11 -15.92
CA GLU A 21 26.46 3.22 -16.67
C GLU A 21 26.34 1.79 -16.10
N LYS A 22 27.37 1.32 -15.38
CA LYS A 22 27.38 0.02 -14.71
C LYS A 22 26.75 0.04 -13.31
N GLY A 23 26.26 1.21 -12.86
CA GLY A 23 25.76 1.41 -11.52
C GLY A 23 26.84 1.47 -10.45
N LEU A 24 26.44 1.52 -9.20
CA LEU A 24 27.33 1.45 -8.04
C LEU A 24 27.85 0.03 -7.83
N SER A 25 28.97 -0.11 -7.14
CA SER A 25 29.34 -1.40 -6.57
C SER A 25 28.46 -1.75 -5.38
N LYS A 26 28.29 -3.04 -5.08
CA LYS A 26 27.49 -3.48 -3.93
C LYS A 26 28.02 -2.92 -2.60
N ASP A 27 29.33 -2.84 -2.46
CA ASP A 27 29.97 -2.28 -1.26
C ASP A 27 29.70 -0.77 -1.11
N GLU A 28 29.77 -0.01 -2.21
CA GLU A 28 29.48 1.42 -2.18
C GLU A 28 27.98 1.68 -1.91
N ALA A 29 27.10 0.89 -2.51
CA ALA A 29 25.66 0.98 -2.25
C ALA A 29 25.35 0.69 -0.77
N GLN A 30 25.95 -0.34 -0.18
CA GLN A 30 25.78 -0.66 1.24
C GLN A 30 26.29 0.48 2.15
N LYS A 31 27.43 1.05 1.84
CA LYS A 31 27.98 2.20 2.57
C LYS A 31 27.05 3.42 2.51
N ARG A 32 26.53 3.75 1.32
CA ARG A 32 25.56 4.85 1.14
C ARG A 32 24.27 4.60 1.89
N LEU A 33 23.81 3.35 1.96
CA LEU A 33 22.63 2.96 2.73
C LEU A 33 22.84 3.18 4.24
N GLU A 34 24.02 2.86 4.75
CA GLU A 34 24.38 3.11 6.16
C GLU A 34 24.52 4.60 6.50
N GLU A 35 25.06 5.41 5.56
CA GLU A 35 25.26 6.84 5.73
C GLU A 35 23.97 7.66 5.58
N ASN A 36 23.12 7.34 4.60
CA ASN A 36 21.94 8.14 4.24
C ASN A 36 20.62 7.54 4.76
N GLY A 37 20.64 6.29 5.23
CA GLY A 37 19.45 5.58 5.69
C GLY A 37 18.61 4.96 4.57
N GLU A 38 17.53 4.29 4.95
CA GLU A 38 16.65 3.57 4.05
C GLU A 38 15.76 4.50 3.22
N ASN A 39 15.47 4.11 1.97
CA ASN A 39 14.52 4.81 1.10
C ASN A 39 13.08 4.56 1.55
N LYS A 40 12.70 5.21 2.64
CA LYS A 40 11.38 5.15 3.25
C LYS A 40 10.83 6.55 3.49
N LEU A 41 9.53 6.72 3.25
CA LEU A 41 8.83 7.87 3.79
C LEU A 41 8.65 7.66 5.29
N GLU A 42 9.05 8.64 6.11
CA GLU A 42 8.82 8.56 7.54
C GLU A 42 7.32 8.49 7.83
N THR A 43 6.86 7.33 8.20
CA THR A 43 5.55 7.16 8.86
C THR A 43 5.71 7.58 10.32
N LYS A 44 4.67 8.18 10.90
CA LYS A 44 4.67 8.51 12.35
C LYS A 44 5.16 7.28 13.13
N LYS A 45 6.28 7.44 13.86
CA LYS A 45 6.75 6.40 14.80
C LYS A 45 5.58 6.00 15.68
N GLY A 46 5.31 4.72 15.78
CA GLY A 46 4.24 4.18 16.62
C GLY A 46 4.25 4.82 18.01
N THR A 47 3.11 4.98 18.63
CA THR A 47 2.99 5.64 19.93
C THR A 47 3.87 4.93 20.95
N PRO A 48 4.80 5.61 21.66
CA PRO A 48 5.64 4.95 22.67
C PRO A 48 4.79 4.18 23.70
N LYS A 49 5.19 2.96 24.04
CA LYS A 49 4.43 2.05 24.92
C LYS A 49 3.92 2.69 26.20
N TRP A 50 4.74 3.54 26.83
CA TRP A 50 4.34 4.25 28.05
C TRP A 50 3.23 5.29 27.80
N LYS A 51 3.18 5.91 26.60
CA LYS A 51 2.08 6.82 26.22
C LYS A 51 0.78 6.06 26.00
N LEU A 52 0.83 4.87 25.37
CA LEU A 52 -0.35 4.00 25.20
C LEU A 52 -0.97 3.66 26.57
N LEU A 53 -0.13 3.33 27.56
CA LEU A 53 -0.60 3.08 28.91
C LEU A 53 -1.24 4.33 29.54
N LEU A 54 -0.64 5.51 29.38
CA LEU A 54 -1.19 6.76 29.91
C LEU A 54 -2.49 7.18 29.22
N TYR A 55 -2.68 6.86 27.94
CA TYR A 55 -3.92 7.15 27.24
C TYR A 55 -5.11 6.38 27.80
N GLN A 56 -4.90 5.18 28.40
CA GLN A 56 -5.96 4.44 29.06
C GLN A 56 -6.58 5.22 30.22
N PHE A 57 -5.82 6.10 30.88
CA PHE A 57 -6.31 6.95 31.99
C PHE A 57 -7.03 8.21 31.54
N LYS A 58 -7.03 8.54 30.22
CA LYS A 58 -7.76 9.69 29.66
C LYS A 58 -9.22 9.36 29.30
N ASP A 59 -9.59 8.09 29.32
CA ASP A 59 -10.96 7.66 29.08
C ASP A 59 -11.89 8.26 30.15
N VAL A 60 -13.02 8.82 29.73
CA VAL A 60 -14.00 9.46 30.63
C VAL A 60 -14.45 8.50 31.73
N LEU A 61 -14.57 7.22 31.41
CA LEU A 61 -15.02 6.20 32.34
C LEU A 61 -13.94 5.83 33.35
N MET A 62 -12.69 5.78 32.91
CA MET A 62 -11.54 5.59 33.78
C MET A 62 -11.41 6.76 34.77
N ILE A 63 -11.62 8.00 34.30
CA ILE A 63 -11.63 9.19 35.16
C ILE A 63 -12.75 9.07 36.19
N LEU A 64 -13.95 8.66 35.78
CA LEU A 64 -15.09 8.50 36.68
C LEU A 64 -14.83 7.44 37.74
N LEU A 65 -14.23 6.30 37.39
CA LEU A 65 -13.82 5.24 38.30
C LEU A 65 -12.76 5.73 39.30
N LEU A 66 -11.76 6.50 38.84
CA LEU A 66 -10.73 7.07 39.71
C LEU A 66 -11.29 8.13 40.63
N VAL A 67 -12.25 8.95 40.19
CA VAL A 67 -12.97 9.90 41.05
C VAL A 67 -13.76 9.16 42.13
N ALA A 68 -14.49 8.10 41.72
CA ALA A 68 -15.22 7.27 42.71
C ALA A 68 -14.29 6.62 43.71
N ALA A 69 -13.15 6.10 43.29
CA ALA A 69 -12.12 5.55 44.19
C ALA A 69 -11.56 6.61 45.17
N GLY A 70 -11.24 7.80 44.65
CA GLY A 70 -10.76 8.92 45.43
C GLY A 70 -11.77 9.39 46.50
N MET A 71 -13.04 9.51 46.12
CA MET A 71 -14.12 9.83 47.04
C MET A 71 -14.28 8.75 48.13
N SER A 72 -14.21 7.46 47.73
CA SER A 72 -14.26 6.34 48.68
C SER A 72 -13.13 6.40 49.74
N LEU A 73 -11.91 6.76 49.30
CA LEU A 73 -10.76 6.94 50.22
C LEU A 73 -10.94 8.14 51.14
N ILE A 74 -11.46 9.27 50.66
CA ILE A 74 -11.74 10.47 51.47
C ILE A 74 -12.75 10.17 52.58
N ILE A 75 -13.75 9.35 52.28
CA ILE A 75 -14.80 8.92 53.21
C ILE A 75 -14.29 7.82 54.16
N GLN A 76 -12.99 7.49 54.09
CA GLN A 76 -12.33 6.44 54.90
C GLN A 76 -12.82 5.00 54.62
N ASN A 77 -13.49 4.79 53.49
CA ASN A 77 -13.85 3.45 53.01
C ASN A 77 -12.69 2.89 52.14
N TYR A 78 -11.59 2.55 52.84
CA TYR A 78 -10.36 2.10 52.18
C TYR A 78 -10.54 0.81 51.38
N ARG A 79 -11.43 -0.10 51.82
CA ARG A 79 -11.67 -1.37 51.16
C ARG A 79 -12.20 -1.15 49.75
N ASP A 80 -13.28 -0.38 49.58
CA ASP A 80 -13.92 -0.16 48.29
C ASP A 80 -13.05 0.74 47.41
N GLY A 81 -12.38 1.75 47.98
CA GLY A 81 -11.43 2.59 47.25
C GLY A 81 -10.27 1.81 46.64
N ILE A 82 -9.66 0.89 47.42
CA ILE A 82 -8.58 0.03 46.92
C ILE A 82 -9.08 -0.92 45.85
N VAL A 83 -10.26 -1.54 46.01
CA VAL A 83 -10.85 -2.43 45.01
C VAL A 83 -11.07 -1.68 43.67
N MET A 84 -11.62 -0.45 43.70
CA MET A 84 -11.81 0.37 42.52
C MET A 84 -10.48 0.72 41.83
N ILE A 85 -9.43 1.05 42.60
CA ILE A 85 -8.08 1.32 42.04
C ILE A 85 -7.51 0.05 41.38
N VAL A 86 -7.67 -1.11 42.00
CA VAL A 86 -7.19 -2.39 41.44
C VAL A 86 -7.94 -2.70 40.14
N ILE A 87 -9.25 -2.50 40.08
CA ILE A 87 -10.05 -2.65 38.85
C ILE A 87 -9.57 -1.68 37.78
N ALA A 88 -9.33 -0.41 38.13
CA ALA A 88 -8.81 0.58 37.20
C ALA A 88 -7.46 0.18 36.60
N LEU A 89 -6.54 -0.32 37.45
CA LEU A 89 -5.24 -0.81 37.00
C LEU A 89 -5.36 -2.04 36.06
N ILE A 90 -6.21 -3.00 36.44
CA ILE A 90 -6.47 -4.18 35.61
C ILE A 90 -7.02 -3.75 34.23
N ASN A 91 -8.01 -2.85 34.18
CA ASN A 91 -8.57 -2.33 32.96
C ASN A 91 -7.53 -1.60 32.10
N ALA A 92 -6.68 -0.77 32.73
CA ALA A 92 -5.59 -0.08 32.02
C ALA A 92 -4.57 -1.05 31.41
N ILE A 93 -4.24 -2.12 32.13
CA ILE A 93 -3.33 -3.17 31.64
C ILE A 93 -3.96 -3.93 30.46
N ILE A 94 -5.21 -4.35 30.60
CA ILE A 94 -5.94 -5.06 29.51
C ILE A 94 -6.03 -4.15 28.27
N GLY A 95 -6.42 -2.90 28.44
CA GLY A 95 -6.50 -1.92 27.36
C GLY A 95 -5.17 -1.70 26.67
N PHE A 96 -4.10 -1.55 27.43
CA PHE A 96 -2.75 -1.43 26.89
C PHE A 96 -2.37 -2.63 26.01
N PHE A 97 -2.59 -3.86 26.48
CA PHE A 97 -2.25 -5.06 25.70
C PHE A 97 -3.09 -5.17 24.42
N GLN A 98 -4.36 -4.83 24.47
CA GLN A 98 -5.25 -4.87 23.31
C GLN A 98 -4.83 -3.83 22.25
N GLU A 99 -4.55 -2.60 22.66
CA GLU A 99 -4.11 -1.54 21.73
C GLU A 99 -2.74 -1.82 21.15
N HIS A 100 -1.80 -2.31 21.98
CA HIS A 100 -0.49 -2.71 21.52
C HIS A 100 -0.56 -3.83 20.47
N LYS A 101 -1.42 -4.83 20.71
CA LYS A 101 -1.61 -5.93 19.75
C LYS A 101 -2.26 -5.46 18.45
N ALA A 102 -3.17 -4.51 18.49
CA ALA A 102 -3.75 -3.90 17.30
C ALA A 102 -2.69 -3.12 16.49
N GLU A 103 -1.83 -2.33 17.15
CA GLU A 103 -0.72 -1.63 16.49
C GLU A 103 0.30 -2.62 15.87
N GLU A 104 0.62 -3.72 16.57
CA GLU A 104 1.53 -4.76 16.06
C GLU A 104 0.98 -5.43 14.78
N ILE A 105 -0.32 -5.75 14.77
CA ILE A 105 -0.97 -6.33 13.57
C ILE A 105 -0.90 -5.33 12.42
N MET A 106 -1.20 -4.05 12.65
CA MET A 106 -1.11 -3.02 11.61
C MET A 106 0.31 -2.83 11.07
N ALA A 107 1.30 -2.79 11.96
CA ALA A 107 2.71 -2.69 11.56
C ALA A 107 3.18 -3.93 10.76
N SER A 108 2.65 -5.12 11.05
CA SER A 108 2.97 -6.33 10.28
C SER A 108 2.40 -6.29 8.86
N LEU A 109 1.28 -5.60 8.66
CA LEU A 109 0.66 -5.46 7.33
C LEU A 109 1.42 -4.50 6.43
N ASP A 110 2.00 -3.43 6.97
CA ASP A 110 2.86 -2.51 6.23
C ASP A 110 4.10 -3.23 5.64
N ASN A 111 4.59 -4.27 6.32
CA ASN A 111 5.70 -5.09 5.85
C ASN A 111 5.34 -6.09 4.74
N LEU A 112 4.05 -6.36 4.49
CA LEU A 112 3.62 -7.26 3.42
C LEU A 112 3.61 -6.58 2.04
N VAL A 113 3.60 -5.25 1.99
CA VAL A 113 3.62 -4.45 0.75
C VAL A 113 5.06 -4.02 0.47
N LYS A 114 5.92 -4.95 0.14
CA LYS A 114 7.26 -4.63 -0.37
C LYS A 114 7.17 -4.52 -1.89
N SER A 115 7.43 -3.33 -2.41
CA SER A 115 7.65 -3.15 -3.85
C SER A 115 9.13 -3.38 -4.13
N PRO A 116 9.48 -4.40 -4.93
CA PRO A 116 10.86 -4.57 -5.35
C PRO A 116 11.26 -3.49 -6.34
N ALA A 117 12.56 -3.23 -6.45
CA ALA A 117 13.14 -2.34 -7.45
C ALA A 117 14.23 -3.07 -8.22
N LYS A 118 14.18 -2.99 -9.55
CA LYS A 118 15.20 -3.55 -10.43
C LYS A 118 16.36 -2.56 -10.53
N VAL A 119 17.52 -2.92 -10.00
CA VAL A 119 18.72 -2.08 -10.01
C VAL A 119 19.84 -2.69 -10.84
N ILE A 120 20.71 -1.84 -11.35
CA ILE A 120 21.96 -2.25 -12.00
C ILE A 120 23.09 -1.89 -11.06
N ARG A 121 23.79 -2.90 -10.51
CA ARG A 121 24.96 -2.76 -9.68
C ARG A 121 26.06 -3.67 -10.22
N ASP A 122 27.30 -3.20 -10.24
CA ASP A 122 28.44 -3.90 -10.85
C ASP A 122 28.20 -4.35 -12.31
N GLY A 123 27.25 -3.72 -13.01
CA GLY A 123 26.86 -4.05 -14.39
C GLY A 123 25.85 -5.20 -14.52
N GLU A 124 25.39 -5.75 -13.41
CA GLU A 124 24.36 -6.80 -13.38
C GLU A 124 23.02 -6.24 -12.90
N ILE A 125 21.92 -6.76 -13.46
CA ILE A 125 20.56 -6.41 -13.00
C ILE A 125 20.24 -7.32 -11.81
N GLU A 126 19.84 -6.71 -10.71
CA GLU A 126 19.36 -7.43 -9.53
C GLU A 126 18.07 -6.78 -9.01
N GLU A 127 17.24 -7.59 -8.39
CA GLU A 127 16.02 -7.12 -7.73
C GLU A 127 16.28 -6.96 -6.23
N ILE A 128 16.02 -5.75 -5.72
CA ILE A 128 16.23 -5.45 -4.30
C ILE A 128 14.96 -4.85 -3.70
N PRO A 129 14.74 -4.95 -2.38
CA PRO A 129 13.70 -4.18 -1.71
C PRO A 129 13.89 -2.68 -1.98
N GLN A 130 12.81 -1.97 -2.33
CA GLN A 130 12.82 -0.52 -2.59
C GLN A 130 13.53 0.26 -1.46
N GLU A 131 13.42 -0.22 -0.22
CA GLU A 131 14.02 0.39 0.97
C GLU A 131 15.55 0.46 0.90
N ASN A 132 16.19 -0.43 0.14
CA ASN A 132 17.64 -0.55 -0.01
C ASN A 132 18.19 0.26 -1.20
N LEU A 133 17.34 1.04 -1.90
CA LEU A 133 17.78 1.96 -2.92
C LEU A 133 18.52 3.14 -2.32
N VAL A 134 19.61 3.52 -2.97
CA VAL A 134 20.42 4.67 -2.58
C VAL A 134 20.63 5.65 -3.73
N VAL A 135 20.94 6.89 -3.41
CA VAL A 135 21.27 7.92 -4.40
C VAL A 135 22.50 7.48 -5.19
N GLY A 136 22.39 7.50 -6.53
CA GLY A 136 23.41 7.04 -7.47
C GLY A 136 23.16 5.63 -8.02
N ASP A 137 22.19 4.87 -7.51
CA ASP A 137 21.75 3.61 -8.12
C ASP A 137 21.20 3.85 -9.53
N ILE A 138 21.45 2.92 -10.44
CA ILE A 138 20.78 2.87 -11.73
C ILE A 138 19.62 1.89 -11.64
N ILE A 139 18.41 2.36 -11.98
CA ILE A 139 17.23 1.50 -11.98
C ILE A 139 16.69 1.30 -13.37
N LYS A 140 16.03 0.15 -13.57
CA LYS A 140 15.22 -0.17 -14.74
C LYS A 140 13.76 0.03 -14.37
N LEU A 141 13.01 0.71 -15.23
CA LEU A 141 11.57 0.93 -15.11
C LEU A 141 10.88 0.29 -16.32
N GLU A 142 9.82 -0.44 -16.09
CA GLU A 142 9.01 -1.11 -17.11
C GLU A 142 7.53 -0.79 -16.89
N GLU A 143 6.73 -1.02 -17.91
CA GLU A 143 5.28 -0.82 -17.85
C GLU A 143 4.65 -1.56 -16.65
N GLY A 144 3.83 -0.85 -15.89
CA GLY A 144 3.21 -1.36 -14.67
C GLY A 144 4.04 -1.15 -13.39
N ASP A 145 5.33 -0.84 -13.52
CA ASP A 145 6.18 -0.59 -12.36
C ASP A 145 5.78 0.68 -11.62
N LYS A 146 5.94 0.66 -10.31
CA LYS A 146 5.87 1.86 -9.48
C LYS A 146 7.26 2.48 -9.36
N VAL A 147 7.37 3.76 -9.62
CA VAL A 147 8.64 4.49 -9.50
C VAL A 147 9.08 4.50 -8.03
N PRO A 148 10.23 3.89 -7.69
CA PRO A 148 10.60 3.61 -6.30
C PRO A 148 11.34 4.76 -5.59
N ALA A 149 11.78 5.79 -6.33
CA ALA A 149 12.53 6.95 -5.83
C ALA A 149 12.39 8.11 -6.82
N ASP A 150 12.95 9.29 -6.54
CA ASP A 150 13.07 10.33 -7.57
C ASP A 150 14.25 10.02 -8.49
N VAL A 151 13.97 9.96 -9.78
CA VAL A 151 14.85 9.40 -10.80
C VAL A 151 15.08 10.40 -11.93
N ARG A 152 16.33 10.59 -12.36
CA ARG A 152 16.72 11.27 -13.59
C ARG A 152 16.79 10.25 -14.72
N ILE A 153 15.92 10.37 -15.73
CA ILE A 153 15.87 9.45 -16.88
C ILE A 153 17.14 9.57 -17.69
N MET A 154 17.82 8.45 -17.95
CA MET A 154 19.00 8.32 -18.79
C MET A 154 18.63 7.91 -20.23
N GLU A 155 17.76 6.91 -20.34
CA GLU A 155 17.27 6.31 -21.56
C GLU A 155 15.77 6.10 -21.41
N ALA A 156 15.00 6.39 -22.45
CA ALA A 156 13.57 6.21 -22.48
C ALA A 156 13.16 5.60 -23.83
N PHE A 157 12.35 4.57 -23.76
CA PHE A 157 11.74 3.91 -24.91
C PHE A 157 10.22 4.02 -24.78
N ASN A 158 9.63 5.03 -25.42
CA ASN A 158 8.20 5.35 -25.34
C ASN A 158 7.67 5.41 -23.89
N LEU A 159 8.52 5.80 -22.94
CA LEU A 159 8.18 5.88 -21.53
C LEU A 159 7.12 6.94 -21.31
N ARG A 160 6.04 6.55 -20.65
CA ARG A 160 5.03 7.47 -20.09
C ARG A 160 4.78 7.13 -18.64
N THR A 161 4.69 8.15 -17.80
CA THR A 161 4.36 7.97 -16.38
C THR A 161 3.06 8.67 -16.03
N ASN A 162 2.31 8.06 -15.12
CA ASN A 162 1.12 8.67 -14.56
C ASN A 162 1.52 9.43 -13.28
N ASP A 163 1.66 10.74 -13.41
CA ASP A 163 2.15 11.63 -12.36
C ASP A 163 1.01 12.34 -11.59
N VAL A 164 -0.24 11.87 -11.73
CA VAL A 164 -1.45 12.48 -11.16
C VAL A 164 -1.36 12.75 -9.66
N SER A 165 -0.68 11.88 -8.92
CA SER A 165 -0.49 12.00 -7.46
C SER A 165 0.35 13.20 -7.04
N LEU A 166 1.18 13.74 -7.96
CA LEU A 166 2.08 14.87 -7.70
C LEU A 166 1.67 16.13 -8.46
N THR A 167 1.21 15.98 -9.69
CA THR A 167 0.94 17.11 -10.59
C THR A 167 -0.56 17.42 -10.72
N GLY A 168 -1.43 16.45 -10.39
CA GLY A 168 -2.88 16.52 -10.63
C GLY A 168 -3.29 16.27 -12.08
N GLU A 169 -2.36 16.01 -12.98
CA GLU A 169 -2.62 15.76 -14.41
C GLU A 169 -3.05 14.32 -14.65
N SER A 170 -4.22 14.11 -15.24
CA SER A 170 -4.82 12.77 -15.41
C SER A 170 -4.24 12.00 -16.61
N MET A 171 -3.56 12.67 -17.55
CA MET A 171 -3.01 12.05 -18.75
C MET A 171 -1.56 11.61 -18.46
N PRO A 172 -1.16 10.39 -18.88
CA PRO A 172 0.21 9.95 -18.77
C PRO A 172 1.17 10.88 -19.54
N GLN A 173 2.21 11.34 -18.86
CA GLN A 173 3.21 12.26 -19.39
C GLN A 173 4.34 11.49 -20.07
N GLU A 174 4.69 11.90 -21.31
CA GLU A 174 5.82 11.34 -22.03
C GLU A 174 7.14 11.78 -21.38
N LYS A 175 8.08 10.83 -21.25
CA LYS A 175 9.37 11.08 -20.61
C LYS A 175 10.52 11.01 -21.62
N ILE A 176 11.47 11.91 -21.46
CA ILE A 176 12.64 12.08 -22.32
C ILE A 176 13.94 11.94 -21.53
N SER A 177 15.06 11.74 -22.22
CA SER A 177 16.39 11.68 -21.57
C SER A 177 17.19 13.00 -21.64
N ASN A 178 16.80 13.94 -22.49
CA ASN A 178 17.53 15.19 -22.73
C ASN A 178 17.51 16.11 -21.48
N ALA A 179 18.56 16.89 -21.30
CA ALA A 179 18.58 17.95 -20.28
C ALA A 179 17.59 19.07 -20.66
N ILE A 180 16.97 19.69 -19.67
CA ILE A 180 16.02 20.81 -19.83
C ILE A 180 16.70 22.07 -19.30
N ASP A 181 17.11 22.97 -20.18
CA ASP A 181 17.92 24.15 -19.83
C ASP A 181 17.10 25.23 -19.09
N GLU A 182 15.79 25.26 -19.33
CA GLU A 182 14.87 26.25 -18.75
C GLU A 182 14.42 25.83 -17.35
N GLU A 183 14.06 26.80 -16.52
CA GLU A 183 13.39 26.54 -15.25
C GLU A 183 11.97 26.05 -15.52
N ARG A 184 11.65 24.87 -14.99
CA ARG A 184 10.36 24.19 -15.20
C ARG A 184 9.67 23.86 -13.87
N THR A 185 8.35 23.91 -13.90
CA THR A 185 7.53 23.40 -12.81
C THR A 185 7.72 21.88 -12.65
N LEU A 186 7.27 21.31 -11.55
CA LEU A 186 7.43 19.87 -11.31
C LEU A 186 6.77 19.03 -12.42
N ALA A 187 5.59 19.46 -12.89
CA ALA A 187 4.83 18.80 -13.95
C ALA A 187 5.52 18.81 -15.31
N ASP A 188 6.33 19.84 -15.60
CA ASP A 188 6.99 20.04 -16.90
C ASP A 188 8.42 19.46 -16.94
N ARG A 189 8.84 18.71 -15.92
CA ARG A 189 10.18 18.08 -15.88
C ARG A 189 10.10 16.69 -16.51
N ASP A 190 9.95 16.64 -17.83
CA ASP A 190 9.74 15.42 -18.59
C ASP A 190 10.92 14.44 -18.55
N ASN A 191 12.08 14.83 -18.05
CA ASN A 191 13.24 13.97 -17.89
C ASN A 191 13.43 13.45 -16.45
N MET A 192 12.37 13.57 -15.64
CA MET A 192 12.32 13.06 -14.27
C MET A 192 11.13 12.12 -14.09
N ALA A 193 11.33 11.11 -13.28
CA ALA A 193 10.24 10.28 -12.73
C ALA A 193 10.30 10.35 -11.19
N TYR A 194 9.17 10.31 -10.53
CA TYR A 194 9.05 10.65 -9.11
C TYR A 194 8.54 9.48 -8.27
N LEU A 195 9.02 9.40 -7.04
CA LEU A 195 8.55 8.41 -6.06
C LEU A 195 7.01 8.35 -6.01
N GLY A 196 6.47 7.14 -6.16
CA GLY A 196 5.04 6.88 -5.99
C GLY A 196 4.18 7.10 -7.22
N THR A 197 4.75 7.55 -8.34
CA THR A 197 4.10 7.53 -9.66
C THR A 197 4.20 6.15 -10.30
N ASN A 198 3.45 5.90 -11.35
CA ASN A 198 3.42 4.60 -12.04
C ASN A 198 3.85 4.74 -13.49
N VAL A 199 4.58 3.76 -14.01
CA VAL A 199 4.87 3.65 -15.44
C VAL A 199 3.61 3.20 -16.17
N ALA A 200 3.07 4.06 -17.02
CA ALA A 200 1.85 3.79 -17.78
C ALA A 200 2.12 3.04 -19.08
N SER A 201 3.30 3.23 -19.69
CA SER A 201 3.75 2.49 -20.89
C SER A 201 5.24 2.68 -21.10
N GLY A 202 5.84 1.76 -21.87
CA GLY A 202 7.23 1.82 -22.28
C GLY A 202 8.22 1.40 -21.19
N SER A 203 9.49 1.69 -21.42
CA SER A 203 10.55 1.34 -20.48
C SER A 203 11.63 2.45 -20.39
N ALA A 204 12.38 2.45 -19.30
CA ALA A 204 13.47 3.38 -19.10
C ALA A 204 14.59 2.83 -18.23
N ARG A 205 15.76 3.47 -18.34
CA ARG A 205 16.82 3.41 -17.34
C ARG A 205 17.01 4.80 -16.75
N GLY A 206 17.22 4.86 -15.44
CA GLY A 206 17.37 6.13 -14.78
C GLY A 206 18.26 6.07 -13.56
N ILE A 207 18.76 7.23 -13.14
CA ILE A 207 19.64 7.41 -11.99
C ILE A 207 18.80 7.88 -10.81
N VAL A 208 18.87 7.19 -9.69
CA VAL A 208 18.25 7.61 -8.43
C VAL A 208 18.96 8.87 -7.94
N VAL A 209 18.23 9.96 -7.84
CA VAL A 209 18.79 11.28 -7.45
C VAL A 209 18.33 11.72 -6.05
N LYS A 210 17.21 11.20 -5.55
CA LYS A 210 16.71 11.42 -4.18
C LYS A 210 15.97 10.19 -3.68
N THR A 211 16.06 9.95 -2.37
CA THR A 211 15.42 8.83 -1.69
C THR A 211 14.64 9.32 -0.46
N GLY A 212 13.69 8.54 0.01
CA GLY A 212 12.96 8.77 1.26
C GLY A 212 12.31 10.15 1.38
N MET A 213 12.57 10.83 2.49
CA MET A 213 12.00 12.15 2.79
C MET A 213 12.54 13.28 1.93
N ASP A 214 13.66 13.09 1.23
CA ASP A 214 14.23 14.10 0.33
C ASP A 214 13.54 14.14 -1.04
N THR A 215 12.74 13.14 -1.38
CA THR A 215 11.94 13.06 -2.61
C THR A 215 10.84 14.13 -2.65
N GLU A 216 10.29 14.41 -3.82
CA GLU A 216 9.16 15.37 -3.93
C GLU A 216 7.93 14.85 -3.15
N MET A 217 7.67 13.53 -3.19
CA MET A 217 6.62 12.92 -2.36
C MET A 217 6.93 13.01 -0.86
N GLY A 218 8.20 12.86 -0.47
CA GLY A 218 8.66 13.04 0.91
C GLY A 218 8.40 14.43 1.47
N LYS A 219 8.60 15.47 0.66
CA LYS A 219 8.28 16.86 1.01
C LYS A 219 6.78 17.06 1.25
N ILE A 220 5.93 16.48 0.39
CA ILE A 220 4.48 16.50 0.57
C ILE A 220 4.08 15.76 1.85
N ALA A 221 4.66 14.58 2.07
CA ALA A 221 4.42 13.80 3.28
C ALA A 221 4.81 14.56 4.55
N SER A 222 5.88 15.34 4.53
CA SER A 222 6.31 16.16 5.67
C SER A 222 5.32 17.28 6.01
N LEU A 223 4.65 17.84 5.00
CA LEU A 223 3.64 18.89 5.17
C LEU A 223 2.28 18.35 5.66
N THR A 224 1.99 17.08 5.36
CA THR A 224 0.70 16.44 5.69
C THR A 224 0.72 15.65 7.02
N GLN A 225 1.81 15.67 7.77
CA GLN A 225 1.97 14.89 9.03
C GLN A 225 1.00 15.25 10.16
N GLU A 226 0.15 16.26 10.02
CA GLU A 226 -0.80 16.71 11.05
C GLU A 226 -2.20 16.06 10.96
N GLU A 227 -2.47 15.17 10.00
CA GLU A 227 -3.78 14.50 9.97
C GLU A 227 -3.94 13.56 11.19
N GLU A 228 -4.91 13.92 12.04
CA GLU A 228 -5.39 13.07 13.13
C GLU A 228 -5.88 11.72 12.58
N LYS A 229 -5.63 10.63 13.34
CA LYS A 229 -6.19 9.31 13.05
C LYS A 229 -7.72 9.45 12.93
N SER A 230 -8.25 9.45 11.71
CA SER A 230 -9.70 9.47 11.50
C SER A 230 -10.30 8.17 12.05
N LEU A 231 -11.26 8.29 12.96
CA LEU A 231 -12.03 7.15 13.46
C LEU A 231 -12.84 6.53 12.32
N SER A 232 -13.02 5.21 12.34
CA SER A 232 -13.94 4.57 11.42
C SER A 232 -15.40 5.04 11.67
N PRO A 233 -16.30 4.96 10.69
CA PRO A 233 -17.70 5.28 10.89
C PRO A 233 -18.31 4.54 12.09
N LEU A 234 -18.04 3.24 12.22
CA LEU A 234 -18.49 2.43 13.35
C LEU A 234 -17.89 2.90 14.67
N GLN A 235 -16.59 3.19 14.71
CA GLN A 235 -15.95 3.72 15.91
C GLN A 235 -16.57 5.06 16.34
N SER A 236 -16.88 5.93 15.37
CA SER A 236 -17.55 7.21 15.61
C SER A 236 -18.95 7.04 16.18
N GLU A 237 -19.78 6.17 15.57
CA GLU A 237 -21.13 5.87 16.08
C GLU A 237 -21.09 5.27 17.49
N LEU A 238 -20.16 4.36 17.73
CA LEU A 238 -20.00 3.75 19.06
C LEU A 238 -19.54 4.75 20.12
N GLN A 239 -18.70 5.70 19.76
CA GLN A 239 -18.34 6.80 20.65
C GLN A 239 -19.58 7.60 21.06
N VAL A 240 -20.48 7.89 20.12
CA VAL A 240 -21.75 8.59 20.39
C VAL A 240 -22.64 7.73 21.31
N ILE A 241 -22.77 6.44 21.05
CA ILE A 241 -23.55 5.51 21.89
C ILE A 241 -22.95 5.43 23.30
N ALA A 242 -21.63 5.24 23.42
CA ALA A 242 -20.91 5.19 24.69
C ALA A 242 -21.14 6.46 25.51
N ASN A 243 -21.06 7.64 24.88
CA ASN A 243 -21.32 8.91 25.54
C ASN A 243 -22.79 9.02 26.03
N ARG A 244 -23.77 8.56 25.23
CA ARG A 244 -25.19 8.54 25.65
C ARG A 244 -25.41 7.60 26.85
N ILE A 245 -24.81 6.41 26.81
CA ILE A 245 -24.84 5.46 27.93
C ILE A 245 -24.20 6.06 29.17
N ALA A 246 -23.06 6.73 29.03
CA ALA A 246 -22.37 7.39 30.15
C ALA A 246 -23.25 8.47 30.80
N ILE A 247 -23.90 9.31 29.98
CA ILE A 247 -24.84 10.33 30.50
C ILE A 247 -26.00 9.67 31.23
N PHE A 248 -26.60 8.62 30.64
CA PHE A 248 -27.69 7.86 31.25
C PHE A 248 -27.23 7.23 32.59
N ALA A 249 -26.05 6.63 32.62
CA ALA A 249 -25.45 6.02 33.81
C ALA A 249 -25.27 7.05 34.94
N VAL A 250 -24.81 8.25 34.59
CA VAL A 250 -24.66 9.38 35.56
C VAL A 250 -26.03 9.78 36.13
N ILE A 251 -27.04 9.92 35.26
CA ILE A 251 -28.42 10.25 35.70
C ILE A 251 -28.98 9.18 36.67
N VAL A 252 -28.80 7.89 36.30
CA VAL A 252 -29.23 6.78 37.16
C VAL A 252 -28.44 6.79 38.49
N GLY A 253 -27.15 7.04 38.45
CA GLY A 253 -26.30 7.17 39.64
C GLY A 253 -26.80 8.27 40.58
N PHE A 254 -27.12 9.45 40.04
CA PHE A 254 -27.67 10.55 40.83
C PHE A 254 -29.07 10.21 41.40
N ALA A 255 -29.93 9.59 40.63
CA ALA A 255 -31.24 9.16 41.10
C ALA A 255 -31.15 8.15 42.23
N LEU A 256 -30.27 7.16 42.12
CA LEU A 256 -30.03 6.17 43.18
C LEU A 256 -29.38 6.79 44.43
N PHE A 257 -28.48 7.72 44.24
CA PHE A 257 -27.93 8.53 45.30
C PHE A 257 -29.05 9.26 46.07
N GLY A 258 -29.93 9.98 45.40
CA GLY A 258 -31.06 10.69 45.99
C GLY A 258 -32.03 9.76 46.70
N ILE A 259 -32.38 8.62 46.12
CA ILE A 259 -33.23 7.60 46.75
C ILE A 259 -32.61 7.05 48.02
N SER A 260 -31.30 6.75 47.98
CA SER A 260 -30.55 6.21 49.14
C SER A 260 -30.52 7.22 50.28
N ILE A 261 -30.35 8.52 50.01
CA ILE A 261 -30.44 9.58 51.01
C ILE A 261 -31.86 9.69 51.58
N TYR A 262 -32.89 9.64 50.73
CA TYR A 262 -34.27 9.69 51.17
C TYR A 262 -34.65 8.49 52.07
N GLN A 263 -34.09 7.31 51.81
CA GLN A 263 -34.27 6.11 52.65
C GLN A 263 -33.48 6.17 53.96
N GLY A 264 -32.75 7.28 54.27
CA GLY A 264 -31.97 7.44 55.47
C GLY A 264 -30.66 6.67 55.51
N MET A 265 -30.19 6.20 54.34
CA MET A 265 -28.85 5.62 54.24
C MET A 265 -27.81 6.71 54.40
N GLY A 266 -26.76 6.42 55.16
CA GLY A 266 -25.69 7.39 55.38
C GLY A 266 -25.10 7.92 54.06
N LEU A 267 -24.67 9.19 54.09
CA LEU A 267 -24.13 9.90 52.89
C LEU A 267 -23.05 9.06 52.17
N ASN A 268 -22.17 8.42 52.93
CA ASN A 268 -21.08 7.62 52.43
C ASN A 268 -21.58 6.42 51.61
N PHE A 269 -22.59 5.72 52.13
CA PHE A 269 -23.19 4.57 51.42
C PHE A 269 -23.91 5.02 50.17
N ALA A 270 -24.72 6.08 50.24
CA ALA A 270 -25.45 6.60 49.11
C ALA A 270 -24.51 7.01 47.94
N LEU A 271 -23.38 7.68 48.26
CA LEU A 271 -22.37 8.06 47.27
C LEU A 271 -21.73 6.87 46.57
N ILE A 272 -21.26 5.91 47.36
CA ILE A 272 -20.58 4.71 46.82
C ILE A 272 -21.56 3.88 46.00
N TYR A 273 -22.80 3.74 46.45
CA TYR A 273 -23.85 2.99 45.74
C TYR A 273 -24.20 3.64 44.42
N GLY A 274 -24.47 4.96 44.38
CA GLY A 274 -24.78 5.70 43.17
C GLY A 274 -23.65 5.68 42.14
N LEU A 275 -22.40 5.91 42.61
CA LEU A 275 -21.20 5.87 41.76
C LEU A 275 -20.90 4.45 41.23
N GLY A 276 -21.02 3.44 42.13
CA GLY A 276 -20.78 2.04 41.71
C GLY A 276 -21.72 1.57 40.60
N ILE A 277 -23.00 1.90 40.70
CA ILE A 277 -23.98 1.58 39.65
C ILE A 277 -23.71 2.40 38.36
N ALA A 278 -23.38 3.69 38.50
CA ALA A 278 -23.03 4.51 37.32
C ALA A 278 -21.84 3.92 36.55
N VAL A 279 -20.81 3.47 37.22
CA VAL A 279 -19.63 2.81 36.62
C VAL A 279 -20.00 1.45 36.01
N ALA A 280 -20.82 0.65 36.68
CA ALA A 280 -21.18 -0.71 36.26
C ALA A 280 -22.01 -0.75 34.95
N VAL A 281 -22.79 0.30 34.67
CA VAL A 281 -23.65 0.38 33.47
C VAL A 281 -22.86 0.68 32.19
N VAL A 282 -21.68 1.23 32.31
CA VAL A 282 -20.92 1.68 31.13
C VAL A 282 -20.06 0.59 30.52
N PRO A 283 -20.24 0.26 29.20
CA PRO A 283 -19.50 -0.79 28.52
C PRO A 283 -18.09 -0.32 28.13
N GLN A 284 -17.13 -0.37 29.05
CA GLN A 284 -15.77 0.13 28.85
C GLN A 284 -14.98 -0.59 27.73
N ALA A 285 -15.25 -1.87 27.51
CA ALA A 285 -14.49 -2.70 26.58
C ALA A 285 -14.96 -2.59 25.11
N LEU A 286 -16.08 -1.94 24.82
CA LEU A 286 -16.74 -1.98 23.51
C LEU A 286 -15.86 -1.39 22.38
N PRO A 287 -15.27 -0.20 22.49
CA PRO A 287 -14.43 0.36 21.43
C PRO A 287 -13.20 -0.50 21.14
N MET A 288 -12.59 -1.06 22.18
CA MET A 288 -11.42 -1.91 22.05
C MET A 288 -11.72 -3.24 21.39
N GLN A 289 -12.83 -3.90 21.75
CA GLN A 289 -13.24 -5.16 21.15
C GLN A 289 -13.43 -5.03 19.64
N ILE A 290 -13.96 -3.90 19.18
CA ILE A 290 -14.14 -3.63 17.76
C ILE A 290 -12.80 -3.45 17.06
N THR A 291 -11.88 -2.68 17.63
CA THR A 291 -10.53 -2.52 17.08
C THR A 291 -9.83 -3.88 16.92
N VAL A 292 -9.92 -4.74 17.93
CA VAL A 292 -9.37 -6.11 17.87
C VAL A 292 -10.07 -6.96 16.81
N ALA A 293 -11.40 -6.89 16.71
CA ALA A 293 -12.16 -7.63 15.71
C ALA A 293 -11.83 -7.18 14.28
N LEU A 294 -11.76 -5.85 14.03
CA LEU A 294 -11.35 -5.31 12.75
C LEU A 294 -9.91 -5.70 12.39
N SER A 295 -8.97 -5.63 13.36
CA SER A 295 -7.59 -6.06 13.14
C SER A 295 -7.49 -7.54 12.76
N GLN A 296 -8.29 -8.40 13.39
CA GLN A 296 -8.36 -9.82 13.01
C GLN A 296 -8.96 -10.01 11.61
N GLY A 297 -9.97 -9.21 11.24
CA GLY A 297 -10.56 -9.19 9.91
C GLY A 297 -9.53 -8.83 8.84
N VAL A 298 -8.78 -7.75 9.06
CA VAL A 298 -7.70 -7.31 8.16
C VAL A 298 -6.60 -8.37 8.02
N ASN A 299 -6.21 -9.02 9.12
CA ASN A 299 -5.23 -10.12 9.07
C ASN A 299 -5.74 -11.33 8.26
N ARG A 300 -7.05 -11.62 8.27
CA ARG A 300 -7.62 -12.67 7.40
C ARG A 300 -7.61 -12.25 5.93
N LEU A 301 -7.95 -10.99 5.63
CA LEU A 301 -7.87 -10.45 4.27
C LEU A 301 -6.44 -10.52 3.72
N ALA A 302 -5.44 -10.19 4.53
CA ALA A 302 -4.04 -10.26 4.15
C ALA A 302 -3.59 -11.69 3.78
N LYS A 303 -4.12 -12.72 4.47
CA LYS A 303 -3.86 -14.13 4.13
C LYS A 303 -4.48 -14.56 2.79
N GLU A 304 -5.49 -13.85 2.34
CA GLU A 304 -6.12 -14.01 1.02
C GLU A 304 -5.55 -13.01 -0.01
N ASN A 305 -4.33 -12.53 0.21
CA ASN A 305 -3.61 -11.56 -0.65
C ASN A 305 -4.33 -10.21 -0.82
N ALA A 306 -5.25 -9.86 0.09
CA ALA A 306 -5.94 -8.57 0.11
C ALA A 306 -5.39 -7.70 1.24
N VAL A 307 -4.51 -6.75 0.91
CA VAL A 307 -3.88 -5.87 1.90
C VAL A 307 -4.71 -4.61 2.09
N VAL A 308 -5.14 -4.39 3.33
CA VAL A 308 -5.95 -3.23 3.74
C VAL A 308 -5.07 -2.28 4.56
N LYS A 309 -4.88 -1.05 4.08
CA LYS A 309 -4.02 -0.04 4.73
C LYS A 309 -4.67 0.68 5.91
N LYS A 310 -6.00 0.70 6.00
CA LYS A 310 -6.75 1.38 7.07
C LYS A 310 -7.80 0.44 7.65
N LEU A 311 -7.92 0.34 8.99
CA LEU A 311 -8.94 -0.48 9.66
C LEU A 311 -10.37 -0.11 9.22
N SER A 312 -10.63 1.19 8.99
CA SER A 312 -11.92 1.68 8.49
C SER A 312 -12.29 1.12 7.11
N SER A 313 -11.31 0.82 6.27
CA SER A 313 -11.56 0.24 4.93
C SER A 313 -12.09 -1.19 5.01
N ALA A 314 -11.68 -1.98 6.02
CA ALA A 314 -12.22 -3.33 6.23
C ALA A 314 -13.72 -3.31 6.59
N GLU A 315 -14.14 -2.32 7.40
CA GLU A 315 -15.55 -2.10 7.72
C GLU A 315 -16.36 -1.69 6.49
N THR A 316 -15.85 -0.71 5.72
CA THR A 316 -16.50 -0.23 4.49
C THR A 316 -16.62 -1.36 3.47
N LEU A 317 -15.61 -2.21 3.32
CA LEU A 317 -15.66 -3.37 2.43
C LEU A 317 -16.78 -4.33 2.82
N GLY A 318 -16.97 -4.62 4.11
CA GLY A 318 -18.03 -5.50 4.62
C GLY A 318 -19.44 -4.97 4.41
N SER A 319 -19.63 -3.66 4.26
CA SER A 319 -20.93 -3.00 4.04
C SER A 319 -21.16 -2.55 2.59
N THR A 320 -20.25 -2.90 1.67
CA THR A 320 -20.33 -2.52 0.27
C THR A 320 -21.51 -3.20 -0.44
N ASN A 321 -22.32 -2.43 -1.14
CA ASN A 321 -23.45 -2.91 -1.95
C ASN A 321 -23.34 -2.50 -3.44
N VAL A 322 -22.37 -1.67 -3.78
CA VAL A 322 -22.03 -1.27 -5.14
C VAL A 322 -20.52 -1.45 -5.37
N ILE A 323 -20.16 -2.15 -6.42
CA ILE A 323 -18.77 -2.38 -6.81
C ILE A 323 -18.55 -1.72 -8.18
N SER A 324 -17.68 -0.71 -8.21
CA SER A 324 -17.17 -0.12 -9.46
C SER A 324 -15.79 -0.69 -9.72
N THR A 325 -15.64 -1.39 -10.83
CA THR A 325 -14.38 -2.09 -11.17
C THR A 325 -13.90 -1.69 -12.55
N ASP A 326 -12.60 -1.67 -12.73
CA ASP A 326 -12.00 -1.56 -14.05
C ASP A 326 -12.08 -2.89 -14.80
N LYS A 327 -12.01 -2.84 -16.13
CA LYS A 327 -12.04 -4.01 -16.98
C LYS A 327 -10.66 -4.65 -17.09
N THR A 328 -9.66 -3.85 -17.51
CA THR A 328 -8.35 -4.35 -17.91
C THR A 328 -7.45 -4.62 -16.69
N GLY A 329 -6.90 -5.84 -16.60
CA GLY A 329 -6.05 -6.25 -15.49
C GLY A 329 -6.79 -6.47 -14.15
N THR A 330 -8.13 -6.24 -14.11
CA THR A 330 -8.97 -6.45 -12.92
C THR A 330 -10.02 -7.53 -13.17
N LEU A 331 -10.93 -7.31 -14.14
CA LEU A 331 -11.87 -8.35 -14.59
C LEU A 331 -11.22 -9.29 -15.61
N THR A 332 -10.25 -8.82 -16.35
CA THR A 332 -9.47 -9.57 -17.31
C THR A 332 -8.04 -9.74 -16.80
N LYS A 333 -7.31 -10.69 -17.37
CA LYS A 333 -5.92 -10.99 -17.02
C LYS A 333 -4.89 -10.02 -17.63
N ASN A 334 -5.34 -9.01 -18.39
CA ASN A 334 -4.45 -8.16 -19.21
C ASN A 334 -3.61 -8.96 -20.20
N GLU A 335 -4.11 -10.09 -20.66
CA GLU A 335 -3.51 -10.94 -21.67
C GLU A 335 -4.24 -10.73 -22.99
N MET A 336 -3.50 -10.63 -24.08
CA MET A 336 -4.07 -10.61 -25.43
C MET A 336 -3.86 -11.97 -26.10
N THR A 337 -4.83 -12.37 -26.91
CA THR A 337 -4.75 -13.63 -27.66
C THR A 337 -5.24 -13.36 -29.08
N VAL A 338 -4.42 -13.72 -30.07
CA VAL A 338 -4.86 -13.70 -31.46
C VAL A 338 -5.95 -14.74 -31.65
N LYS A 339 -7.10 -14.32 -32.18
CA LYS A 339 -8.26 -15.19 -32.43
C LYS A 339 -8.47 -15.49 -33.90
N LYS A 340 -8.12 -14.54 -34.74
CA LYS A 340 -8.27 -14.68 -36.20
C LYS A 340 -7.10 -14.03 -36.90
N VAL A 341 -6.71 -14.62 -37.99
CA VAL A 341 -5.70 -14.13 -38.91
C VAL A 341 -6.35 -14.10 -40.33
N TRP A 342 -6.22 -12.97 -40.97
CA TRP A 342 -6.60 -12.85 -42.37
C TRP A 342 -5.33 -12.70 -43.23
N PHE A 343 -5.09 -13.66 -44.11
CA PHE A 343 -3.93 -13.70 -44.94
C PHE A 343 -4.29 -14.30 -46.30
N ASN A 344 -3.79 -13.70 -47.37
CA ASN A 344 -3.97 -14.19 -48.76
C ASN A 344 -5.43 -14.46 -49.13
N ASN A 345 -6.35 -13.53 -48.78
CA ASN A 345 -7.81 -13.62 -48.97
C ASN A 345 -8.50 -14.80 -48.27
N LYS A 346 -7.90 -15.36 -47.24
CA LYS A 346 -8.46 -16.42 -46.41
C LYS A 346 -8.44 -16.00 -44.97
N GLU A 347 -9.45 -16.41 -44.20
CA GLU A 347 -9.51 -16.24 -42.74
C GLU A 347 -9.12 -17.55 -42.04
N TYR A 348 -8.31 -17.43 -41.01
CA TYR A 348 -7.89 -18.55 -40.16
C TYR A 348 -8.31 -18.25 -38.74
N GLU A 349 -8.89 -19.24 -38.04
CA GLU A 349 -9.25 -19.15 -36.65
C GLU A 349 -8.13 -19.76 -35.76
N ILE A 350 -7.77 -19.08 -34.67
CA ILE A 350 -6.71 -19.51 -33.77
C ILE A 350 -7.34 -19.97 -32.47
N THR A 351 -7.10 -21.22 -32.10
CA THR A 351 -7.56 -21.78 -30.82
C THR A 351 -6.55 -21.55 -29.70
N GLY A 352 -6.92 -21.88 -28.45
CA GLY A 352 -6.13 -21.62 -27.26
C GLY A 352 -6.34 -20.23 -26.67
N LEU A 353 -5.82 -20.01 -25.46
CA LEU A 353 -5.99 -18.80 -24.67
C LEU A 353 -4.68 -18.39 -23.99
N GLY A 354 -4.53 -17.09 -23.77
CA GLY A 354 -3.36 -16.54 -23.07
C GLY A 354 -2.06 -16.79 -23.82
N TYR A 355 -0.97 -16.85 -23.06
CA TYR A 355 0.40 -16.99 -23.60
C TYR A 355 0.89 -18.43 -23.66
N GLN A 356 0.06 -19.39 -23.31
CA GLN A 356 0.40 -20.80 -23.47
C GLN A 356 0.53 -21.17 -24.95
N PRO A 357 1.66 -21.73 -25.42
CA PRO A 357 1.88 -22.05 -26.81
C PRO A 357 1.17 -23.34 -27.25
N GLU A 358 -0.10 -23.47 -26.88
CA GLU A 358 -0.97 -24.59 -27.21
C GLU A 358 -2.17 -24.11 -27.99
N GLY A 359 -2.54 -24.85 -29.04
CA GLY A 359 -3.69 -24.57 -29.89
C GLY A 359 -3.41 -24.84 -31.35
N ASP A 360 -4.49 -24.81 -32.15
CA ASP A 360 -4.46 -25.11 -33.57
C ASP A 360 -4.81 -23.87 -34.39
N ILE A 361 -4.37 -23.87 -35.63
CA ILE A 361 -4.79 -22.92 -36.66
C ILE A 361 -5.80 -23.63 -37.53
N LEU A 362 -7.02 -23.12 -37.58
CA LEU A 362 -8.13 -23.72 -38.32
C LEU A 362 -8.39 -22.96 -39.62
N ASP A 363 -8.70 -23.68 -40.69
CA ASP A 363 -9.16 -23.09 -41.92
C ASP A 363 -10.67 -22.68 -41.86
N GLU A 364 -11.19 -22.04 -42.91
CA GLU A 364 -12.60 -21.62 -42.98
C GLU A 364 -13.59 -22.81 -42.84
N GLY A 365 -13.15 -24.03 -43.00
CA GLY A 365 -13.92 -25.25 -42.80
C GLY A 365 -13.85 -25.79 -41.37
N GLY A 366 -13.07 -25.15 -40.49
CA GLY A 366 -12.87 -25.58 -39.10
C GLY A 366 -11.90 -26.76 -38.97
N ASN A 367 -11.10 -27.05 -40.00
CA ASN A 367 -10.10 -28.11 -39.98
C ASN A 367 -8.73 -27.53 -39.63
N ALA A 368 -7.96 -28.25 -38.79
CA ALA A 368 -6.59 -27.88 -38.47
C ALA A 368 -5.73 -27.88 -39.77
N LEU A 369 -4.88 -26.87 -39.89
CA LEU A 369 -3.97 -26.77 -41.01
C LEU A 369 -2.95 -27.92 -40.98
N ASN A 370 -2.65 -28.44 -42.19
CA ASN A 370 -1.53 -29.36 -42.38
C ASN A 370 -0.22 -28.58 -42.63
N GLU A 371 0.92 -29.25 -42.50
CA GLU A 371 2.27 -28.65 -42.60
C GLU A 371 2.44 -27.79 -43.88
N ASP A 372 2.02 -28.25 -45.03
CA ASP A 372 2.15 -27.50 -46.30
C ASP A 372 1.42 -26.14 -46.32
N LYS A 373 0.30 -26.02 -45.57
CA LYS A 373 -0.46 -24.76 -45.42
C LYS A 373 0.07 -23.85 -44.31
N ILE A 374 0.77 -24.42 -43.34
CA ILE A 374 1.48 -23.69 -42.30
C ILE A 374 2.65 -22.93 -42.90
N ASP A 375 3.41 -23.54 -43.82
CA ASP A 375 4.53 -22.93 -44.54
C ASP A 375 4.10 -21.65 -45.30
N GLU A 376 2.86 -21.59 -45.80
CA GLU A 376 2.32 -20.37 -46.44
C GLU A 376 2.20 -19.20 -45.46
N LEU A 377 1.99 -19.46 -44.19
CA LEU A 377 1.83 -18.46 -43.14
C LEU A 377 3.13 -18.10 -42.44
N GLU A 378 4.17 -18.94 -42.55
CA GLU A 378 5.45 -18.83 -41.83
C GLU A 378 6.07 -17.42 -41.99
N ILE A 379 6.13 -16.92 -43.24
CA ILE A 379 6.71 -15.59 -43.51
C ILE A 379 6.01 -14.45 -42.77
N MET A 380 4.69 -14.57 -42.56
CA MET A 380 3.93 -13.57 -41.80
C MET A 380 4.22 -13.66 -40.32
N PHE A 381 4.34 -14.86 -39.78
CA PHE A 381 4.63 -15.07 -38.36
C PHE A 381 6.08 -14.74 -38.03
N ASP A 382 7.03 -15.05 -38.89
CA ASP A 382 8.42 -14.60 -38.73
C ASP A 382 8.50 -13.07 -38.72
N ALA A 383 7.81 -12.40 -39.63
CA ALA A 383 7.77 -10.95 -39.66
C ALA A 383 7.15 -10.37 -38.38
N ALA A 384 6.09 -10.97 -37.85
CA ALA A 384 5.46 -10.56 -36.63
C ALA A 384 6.39 -10.74 -35.40
N THR A 385 7.09 -11.88 -35.34
CA THR A 385 8.06 -12.18 -34.27
C THR A 385 9.25 -11.23 -34.32
N MET A 386 9.82 -11.00 -35.52
CA MET A 386 10.96 -10.09 -35.71
C MET A 386 10.63 -8.64 -35.44
N ALA A 387 9.36 -8.24 -35.53
CA ALA A 387 8.89 -6.89 -35.24
C ALA A 387 8.52 -6.70 -33.76
N SER A 388 8.57 -7.75 -32.95
CA SER A 388 8.17 -7.76 -31.55
C SER A 388 9.37 -7.79 -30.63
N ASN A 389 9.27 -7.05 -29.48
CA ASN A 389 10.29 -7.02 -28.43
C ASN A 389 9.84 -7.75 -27.16
N ALA A 390 8.64 -8.33 -27.15
CA ALA A 390 8.16 -9.09 -26.03
C ALA A 390 8.83 -10.47 -25.92
N GLU A 391 8.78 -11.06 -24.74
CA GLU A 391 9.27 -12.42 -24.48
C GLU A 391 8.20 -13.23 -23.77
N ILE A 392 8.07 -14.52 -24.11
CA ILE A 392 7.15 -15.46 -23.45
C ILE A 392 7.94 -16.42 -22.58
N HIS A 393 7.53 -16.52 -21.32
CA HIS A 393 8.17 -17.36 -20.32
C HIS A 393 7.27 -18.47 -19.83
N LYS A 394 7.89 -19.61 -19.48
CA LYS A 394 7.23 -20.75 -18.82
C LYS A 394 6.87 -20.42 -17.39
N PRO A 395 5.89 -21.14 -16.80
CA PRO A 395 5.62 -21.05 -15.37
C PRO A 395 6.89 -21.20 -14.53
N ASP A 396 7.02 -20.38 -13.49
CA ASP A 396 8.12 -20.39 -12.52
C ASP A 396 7.56 -20.32 -11.07
N GLU A 397 8.43 -20.07 -10.09
CA GLU A 397 8.03 -20.00 -8.68
C GLU A 397 7.08 -18.84 -8.37
N GLU A 398 7.12 -17.75 -9.16
CA GLU A 398 6.29 -16.56 -8.99
C GLU A 398 5.04 -16.58 -9.87
N HIS A 399 5.10 -17.26 -11.03
CA HIS A 399 4.04 -17.32 -12.01
C HIS A 399 3.51 -18.74 -12.20
N SER A 400 2.26 -18.98 -11.82
CA SER A 400 1.62 -20.32 -11.95
C SER A 400 1.24 -20.70 -13.37
N GLY A 401 1.32 -19.78 -14.34
CA GLY A 401 1.01 -19.94 -15.77
C GLY A 401 2.07 -19.33 -16.65
N TRP A 402 1.94 -19.54 -17.97
CA TRP A 402 2.77 -18.84 -18.93
C TRP A 402 2.52 -17.32 -18.83
N TYR A 403 3.57 -16.52 -18.90
CA TYR A 403 3.52 -15.09 -18.78
C TYR A 403 4.41 -14.40 -19.83
N ALA A 404 4.17 -13.13 -20.04
CA ALA A 404 4.91 -12.34 -21.00
C ALA A 404 5.64 -11.19 -20.32
N ILE A 405 6.80 -10.84 -20.85
CA ILE A 405 7.53 -9.60 -20.53
C ILE A 405 7.49 -8.74 -21.80
N GLY A 406 6.97 -7.52 -21.67
CA GLY A 406 6.81 -6.57 -22.79
C GLY A 406 5.34 -6.24 -23.10
N ASP A 407 5.09 -5.69 -24.28
CA ASP A 407 3.75 -5.28 -24.70
C ASP A 407 2.82 -6.50 -24.93
N PRO A 408 1.59 -6.52 -24.36
CA PRO A 408 0.66 -7.64 -24.51
C PRO A 408 0.29 -7.95 -25.97
N THR A 409 0.28 -6.95 -26.85
CA THR A 409 -0.02 -7.15 -28.27
C THR A 409 1.11 -7.91 -28.96
N GLU A 410 2.35 -7.49 -28.69
CA GLU A 410 3.55 -8.16 -29.22
C GLU A 410 3.66 -9.60 -28.67
N ALA A 411 3.38 -9.76 -27.37
CA ALA A 411 3.35 -11.07 -26.74
C ALA A 411 2.33 -12.03 -27.37
N ALA A 412 1.15 -11.51 -27.75
CA ALA A 412 0.16 -12.31 -28.47
C ALA A 412 0.63 -12.77 -29.84
N LEU A 413 1.42 -11.93 -30.55
CA LEU A 413 2.00 -12.28 -31.85
C LEU A 413 3.09 -13.34 -31.71
N ILE A 414 3.97 -13.22 -30.70
CA ILE A 414 4.98 -14.23 -30.41
C ILE A 414 4.33 -15.56 -30.01
N THR A 415 3.29 -15.52 -29.15
CA THR A 415 2.54 -16.72 -28.78
C THR A 415 1.92 -17.40 -29.99
N LEU A 416 1.43 -16.62 -30.95
CA LEU A 416 0.89 -17.16 -32.22
C LEU A 416 1.97 -17.91 -33.00
N SER A 417 3.16 -17.31 -33.16
CA SER A 417 4.29 -17.97 -33.86
C SER A 417 4.73 -19.26 -33.17
N THR A 418 4.83 -19.25 -31.84
CA THR A 418 5.23 -20.47 -31.11
C THR A 418 4.22 -21.62 -31.19
N LYS A 419 2.93 -21.35 -31.50
CA LYS A 419 1.93 -22.40 -31.78
C LYS A 419 2.20 -23.15 -33.09
N LEU A 420 2.97 -22.59 -33.98
CA LEU A 420 3.37 -23.21 -35.22
C LEU A 420 4.60 -24.13 -35.08
N GLY A 421 5.27 -24.10 -33.95
CA GLY A 421 6.49 -24.88 -33.72
C GLY A 421 7.74 -24.25 -34.30
N THR A 422 7.70 -22.95 -34.63
CA THR A 422 8.87 -22.15 -35.08
C THR A 422 9.55 -21.47 -33.87
#